data_bdf69a4af4d342ef54178951518e8f29
#
_entry.id   bdf69a4af4d342ef54178951518e8f29
#
_cell.length_a   1.000
_cell.length_b   1.000
_cell.length_c   1.000
_cell.angle_alpha   90.00
_cell.angle_beta   90.00
_cell.angle_gamma   90.00
#
_symmetry.space_group_name_H-M   'P 1'
#
loop_
_entity.id
_entity.type
_entity.pdbx_description
1 polymer ?
#
loop_
_entity_poly.entity_id
_entity_poly.type
_entity_poly.pdbx_seq_one_letter_code
_entity_poly.pdbx_strand_id
1 'polypeptide(L)'
;MNISFKPSRTFLKAVAASIKSLFLLLSILLLAVFAGCKKEFDYTPYISELRSNVLLAKTENFTLRTYAVYKENPYLPDGIPREGNTRVEMYLTAPDGKETYHIYFTLDGREFGGEMSYDSVKAEYFFSCTLDISKVETLPCRLEYGGNEIALNARSIRQENTLTAKEILTALQTAEGELFSSLTDKYGFAGEIYVRLIYEENPYYYVGVIDRNGKVNAFLLNAQTGKVLAKRVS
;
A
#
# COMPACT_ATOMS: atom_id res chain seq x y z
N MET A 1 -20.12 30.72 74.10
CA MET A 1 -19.50 31.78 73.30
C MET A 1 -19.54 31.34 71.86
N ASN A 2 -20.60 31.75 71.07
CA ASN A 2 -20.75 31.37 69.69
C ASN A 2 -20.10 32.44 68.82
N ILE A 3 -18.93 32.12 68.21
CA ILE A 3 -18.25 32.99 67.26
C ILE A 3 -18.88 32.75 65.89
N SER A 4 -19.77 33.62 65.47
CA SER A 4 -20.34 33.63 64.13
C SER A 4 -19.37 34.21 63.13
N PHE A 5 -18.72 33.36 62.33
CA PHE A 5 -17.79 33.75 61.25
C PHE A 5 -18.62 34.16 60.02
N LYS A 6 -18.77 35.47 59.73
CA LYS A 6 -19.33 35.95 58.47
C LYS A 6 -18.20 36.10 57.45
N PRO A 7 -18.16 35.29 56.37
CA PRO A 7 -17.14 35.46 55.35
C PRO A 7 -17.27 36.79 54.63
N SER A 8 -16.17 37.46 54.35
CA SER A 8 -16.17 38.76 53.63
C SER A 8 -16.66 38.62 52.21
N ARG A 9 -17.33 39.64 51.66
CA ARG A 9 -17.83 39.68 50.28
C ARG A 9 -16.71 39.42 49.23
N THR A 10 -15.50 39.80 49.51
CA THR A 10 -14.32 39.54 48.67
C THR A 10 -13.95 38.06 48.62
N PHE A 11 -14.02 37.37 49.76
CA PHE A 11 -13.76 35.94 49.82
C PHE A 11 -14.77 35.12 49.04
N LEU A 12 -16.07 35.45 49.13
CA LEU A 12 -17.14 34.83 48.37
C LEU A 12 -16.99 35.03 46.83
N LYS A 13 -16.54 36.23 46.39
CA LYS A 13 -16.26 36.51 44.97
C LYS A 13 -15.07 35.70 44.45
N ALA A 14 -14.01 35.59 45.24
CA ALA A 14 -12.82 34.78 44.89
C ALA A 14 -13.17 33.29 44.73
N VAL A 15 -13.92 32.72 45.67
CA VAL A 15 -14.37 31.33 45.63
C VAL A 15 -15.29 31.09 44.42
N ALA A 16 -16.23 32.02 44.12
CA ALA A 16 -17.10 31.89 42.97
C ALA A 16 -16.34 32.00 41.61
N ALA A 17 -15.26 32.81 41.55
CA ALA A 17 -14.40 32.85 40.39
C ALA A 17 -13.61 31.56 40.17
N SER A 18 -13.06 30.99 41.26
CA SER A 18 -12.35 29.72 41.23
C SER A 18 -13.26 28.55 40.77
N ILE A 19 -14.50 28.52 41.27
CA ILE A 19 -15.48 27.49 40.87
C ILE A 19 -15.82 27.63 39.37
N LYS A 20 -16.03 28.84 38.86
CA LYS A 20 -16.28 29.05 37.43
C LYS A 20 -15.11 28.64 36.55
N SER A 21 -13.87 28.91 36.96
CA SER A 21 -12.66 28.50 36.26
C SER A 21 -12.52 26.97 36.25
N LEU A 22 -12.83 26.30 37.37
CA LEU A 22 -12.81 24.84 37.47
C LEU A 22 -13.86 24.20 36.55
N PHE A 23 -15.07 24.75 36.49
CA PHE A 23 -16.14 24.28 35.59
C PHE A 23 -15.76 24.49 34.11
N LEU A 24 -15.12 25.59 33.76
CA LEU A 24 -14.63 25.83 32.41
C LEU A 24 -13.56 24.84 32.00
N LEU A 25 -12.57 24.58 32.86
CA LEU A 25 -11.55 23.57 32.64
C LEU A 25 -12.12 22.17 32.53
N LEU A 26 -13.10 21.82 33.35
CA LEU A 26 -13.77 20.50 33.31
C LEU A 26 -14.57 20.34 32.03
N SER A 27 -15.24 21.40 31.54
CA SER A 27 -16.00 21.36 30.28
C SER A 27 -15.08 21.24 29.05
N ILE A 28 -13.91 21.88 29.05
CA ILE A 28 -12.89 21.75 27.99
C ILE A 28 -12.31 20.32 28.00
N LEU A 29 -12.05 19.77 29.19
CA LEU A 29 -11.55 18.40 29.32
C LEU A 29 -12.59 17.37 28.84
N LEU A 30 -13.90 17.59 29.16
CA LEU A 30 -14.99 16.76 28.67
C LEU A 30 -15.11 16.82 27.13
N LEU A 31 -15.01 18.02 26.54
CA LEU A 31 -15.03 18.18 25.08
C LEU A 31 -13.84 17.48 24.42
N ALA A 32 -12.65 17.48 25.02
CA ALA A 32 -11.49 16.76 24.52
C ALA A 32 -11.66 15.23 24.58
N VAL A 33 -12.39 14.71 25.59
CA VAL A 33 -12.71 13.28 25.70
C VAL A 33 -13.79 12.85 24.68
N PHE A 34 -14.73 13.74 24.35
CA PHE A 34 -15.74 13.49 23.31
C PHE A 34 -15.24 13.71 21.88
N ALA A 35 -14.08 14.35 21.69
CA ALA A 35 -13.32 14.29 20.44
C ALA A 35 -12.69 12.90 20.24
N GLY A 36 -13.41 11.87 20.70
CA GLY A 36 -13.00 10.48 20.71
C GLY A 36 -12.47 10.08 19.33
N CYS A 37 -11.34 9.42 19.33
CA CYS A 37 -10.78 8.75 18.17
C CYS A 37 -11.89 7.99 17.44
N LYS A 38 -12.41 8.56 16.35
CA LYS A 38 -13.16 7.76 15.40
C LYS A 38 -12.20 6.68 14.97
N LYS A 39 -12.50 5.43 15.32
CA LYS A 39 -11.70 4.29 14.88
C LYS A 39 -11.67 4.38 13.35
N GLU A 40 -10.51 4.69 12.83
CA GLU A 40 -10.31 4.82 11.39
C GLU A 40 -10.64 3.47 10.75
N PHE A 41 -11.45 3.46 9.70
CA PHE A 41 -11.86 2.23 9.04
C PHE A 41 -10.62 1.65 8.34
N ASP A 42 -10.30 0.39 8.61
CA ASP A 42 -9.18 -0.29 7.99
C ASP A 42 -9.61 -0.88 6.64
N TYR A 43 -9.12 -0.30 5.56
CA TYR A 43 -9.36 -0.75 4.20
C TYR A 43 -8.37 -1.83 3.72
N THR A 44 -7.36 -2.17 4.52
CA THR A 44 -6.35 -3.18 4.14
C THR A 44 -6.97 -4.54 3.76
N PRO A 45 -8.03 -5.05 4.44
CA PRO A 45 -8.66 -6.30 4.06
C PRO A 45 -9.30 -6.30 2.66
N TYR A 46 -9.58 -5.13 2.10
CA TYR A 46 -10.21 -4.96 0.78
C TYR A 46 -9.19 -4.81 -0.36
N ILE A 47 -7.90 -5.05 -0.08
CA ILE A 47 -6.88 -5.09 -1.12
C ILE A 47 -6.96 -6.44 -1.84
N SER A 48 -7.54 -6.44 -3.04
CA SER A 48 -7.64 -7.63 -3.89
C SER A 48 -6.36 -7.92 -4.68
N GLU A 49 -5.53 -6.89 -4.92
CA GLU A 49 -4.19 -7.03 -5.52
C GLU A 49 -3.20 -6.08 -4.85
N LEU A 50 -2.08 -6.62 -4.38
CA LEU A 50 -0.97 -5.86 -3.82
C LEU A 50 0.32 -6.20 -4.55
N ARG A 51 0.99 -5.20 -5.13
CA ARG A 51 2.38 -5.28 -5.53
C ARG A 51 3.21 -4.55 -4.48
N SER A 52 3.82 -5.32 -3.58
CA SER A 52 4.48 -4.80 -2.38
C SER A 52 5.96 -4.45 -2.59
N ASN A 53 6.60 -5.09 -3.58
CA ASN A 53 7.99 -4.87 -3.92
C ASN A 53 8.20 -4.98 -5.44
N VAL A 54 9.19 -4.23 -5.93
CA VAL A 54 9.67 -4.30 -7.30
C VAL A 54 11.18 -4.39 -7.24
N LEU A 55 11.77 -5.42 -7.85
CA LEU A 55 13.21 -5.52 -8.02
C LEU A 55 13.55 -5.34 -9.50
N LEU A 56 14.60 -4.59 -9.76
CA LEU A 56 15.04 -4.24 -11.11
C LEU A 56 16.49 -4.66 -11.33
N ALA A 57 16.74 -5.35 -12.43
CA ALA A 57 18.08 -5.53 -13.00
C ALA A 57 18.09 -5.00 -14.42
N LYS A 58 19.11 -4.23 -14.76
CA LYS A 58 19.29 -3.67 -16.09
C LYS A 58 20.71 -3.85 -16.55
N THR A 59 20.88 -4.37 -17.75
CA THR A 59 22.13 -4.42 -18.50
C THR A 59 21.96 -3.66 -19.82
N GLU A 60 22.94 -3.67 -20.69
CA GLU A 60 22.85 -3.06 -22.02
C GLU A 60 21.70 -3.67 -22.86
N ASN A 61 21.53 -5.00 -22.78
CA ASN A 61 20.61 -5.75 -23.65
C ASN A 61 19.36 -6.26 -22.92
N PHE A 62 19.34 -6.31 -21.59
CA PHE A 62 18.28 -6.93 -20.81
C PHE A 62 17.75 -6.01 -19.71
N THR A 63 16.44 -6.00 -19.57
CA THR A 63 15.78 -5.40 -18.40
C THR A 63 14.88 -6.46 -17.75
N LEU A 64 15.24 -6.88 -16.55
CA LEU A 64 14.43 -7.78 -15.71
C LEU A 64 13.70 -6.97 -14.65
N ARG A 65 12.37 -7.06 -14.66
CA ARG A 65 11.48 -6.53 -13.62
C ARG A 65 10.88 -7.69 -12.86
N THR A 66 11.07 -7.71 -11.56
CA THR A 66 10.57 -8.75 -10.67
C THR A 66 9.63 -8.14 -9.65
N TYR A 67 8.44 -8.69 -9.52
CA TYR A 67 7.39 -8.18 -8.64
C TYR A 67 7.03 -9.18 -7.55
N ALA A 68 6.91 -8.69 -6.31
CA ALA A 68 6.22 -9.39 -5.24
C ALA A 68 4.73 -9.07 -5.33
N VAL A 69 3.92 -10.04 -5.70
CA VAL A 69 2.49 -9.85 -5.94
C VAL A 69 1.69 -10.71 -4.98
N TYR A 70 0.75 -10.11 -4.25
CA TYR A 70 -0.39 -10.79 -3.64
C TYR A 70 -1.62 -10.55 -4.50
N LYS A 71 -2.43 -11.59 -4.72
CA LYS A 71 -3.70 -11.48 -5.43
C LYS A 71 -4.70 -12.45 -4.84
N GLU A 72 -5.94 -11.97 -4.64
CA GLU A 72 -7.06 -12.81 -4.24
C GLU A 72 -7.26 -13.99 -5.21
N ASN A 73 -7.62 -15.15 -4.67
CA ASN A 73 -7.86 -16.35 -5.45
C ASN A 73 -9.04 -17.16 -4.88
N PRO A 74 -10.17 -17.32 -5.60
CA PRO A 74 -10.45 -16.71 -6.90
C PRO A 74 -10.67 -15.19 -6.80
N TYR A 75 -10.20 -14.46 -7.81
CA TYR A 75 -10.51 -13.03 -7.93
C TYR A 75 -11.95 -12.84 -8.42
N LEU A 76 -12.78 -12.21 -7.61
CA LEU A 76 -14.16 -11.86 -7.94
C LEU A 76 -14.38 -10.38 -7.60
N PRO A 77 -14.82 -9.54 -8.57
CA PRO A 77 -15.02 -8.11 -8.36
C PRO A 77 -16.36 -7.82 -7.65
N ASP A 78 -16.54 -8.33 -6.43
CA ASP A 78 -17.80 -8.22 -5.66
C ASP A 78 -17.64 -7.42 -4.35
N GLY A 79 -16.43 -6.92 -4.05
CA GLY A 79 -16.16 -6.16 -2.84
C GLY A 79 -16.15 -7.00 -1.56
N ILE A 80 -16.06 -8.31 -1.67
CA ILE A 80 -15.96 -9.22 -0.52
C ILE A 80 -14.51 -9.67 -0.38
N PRO A 81 -13.80 -9.30 0.71
CA PRO A 81 -12.43 -9.73 0.94
C PRO A 81 -12.28 -11.25 0.96
N ARG A 82 -11.26 -11.77 0.27
CA ARG A 82 -10.91 -13.19 0.22
C ARG A 82 -9.44 -13.40 0.50
N GLU A 83 -9.12 -14.64 0.85
CA GLU A 83 -7.72 -15.04 0.90
C GLU A 83 -7.12 -15.04 -0.50
N GLY A 84 -5.83 -14.79 -0.59
CA GLY A 84 -5.10 -14.75 -1.83
C GLY A 84 -3.76 -15.47 -1.74
N ASN A 85 -3.05 -15.50 -2.86
CA ASN A 85 -1.74 -16.11 -2.96
C ASN A 85 -0.65 -15.08 -3.24
N THR A 86 0.48 -15.23 -2.57
CA THR A 86 1.71 -14.51 -2.91
C THR A 86 2.46 -15.24 -4.01
N ARG A 87 2.99 -14.46 -4.96
CA ARG A 87 3.80 -14.98 -6.05
C ARG A 87 4.86 -13.98 -6.50
N VAL A 88 5.88 -14.51 -7.11
CA VAL A 88 6.84 -13.77 -7.91
C VAL A 88 6.33 -13.69 -9.34
N GLU A 89 6.37 -12.52 -9.93
CA GLU A 89 6.14 -12.30 -11.37
C GLU A 89 7.39 -11.63 -11.94
N MET A 90 8.00 -12.26 -12.93
CA MET A 90 9.20 -11.76 -13.61
C MET A 90 8.89 -11.44 -15.05
N TYR A 91 9.28 -10.25 -15.50
CA TYR A 91 9.15 -9.80 -16.87
C TYR A 91 10.52 -9.41 -17.39
N LEU A 92 10.93 -10.03 -18.49
CA LEU A 92 12.19 -9.78 -19.15
C LEU A 92 11.93 -9.10 -20.48
N THR A 93 12.50 -7.90 -20.65
CA THR A 93 12.66 -7.27 -21.95
C THR A 93 14.02 -7.67 -22.51
N ALA A 94 14.05 -8.25 -23.71
CA ALA A 94 15.23 -8.77 -24.40
C ALA A 94 15.29 -8.23 -25.84
N PRO A 95 16.48 -8.22 -26.49
CA PRO A 95 16.65 -7.67 -27.84
C PRO A 95 15.89 -8.43 -28.92
N ASP A 96 15.74 -9.74 -28.76
CA ASP A 96 15.11 -10.62 -29.73
C ASP A 96 13.98 -11.44 -29.08
N GLY A 97 12.80 -11.42 -29.72
CA GLY A 97 11.63 -12.19 -29.32
C GLY A 97 11.61 -13.64 -29.83
N LYS A 98 12.70 -14.15 -30.42
CA LYS A 98 12.78 -15.50 -31.02
C LYS A 98 13.55 -16.50 -30.16
N GLU A 99 14.31 -16.02 -29.20
CA GLU A 99 15.10 -16.89 -28.31
C GLU A 99 14.23 -17.50 -27.22
N THR A 100 14.62 -18.68 -26.74
CA THR A 100 14.07 -19.28 -25.53
C THR A 100 14.90 -18.83 -24.34
N TYR A 101 14.27 -18.22 -23.36
CA TYR A 101 14.91 -17.77 -22.14
C TYR A 101 14.49 -18.62 -20.94
N HIS A 102 15.48 -18.98 -20.11
CA HIS A 102 15.26 -19.61 -18.82
C HIS A 102 15.80 -18.71 -17.72
N ILE A 103 15.01 -18.45 -16.70
CA ILE A 103 15.42 -17.67 -15.54
C ILE A 103 15.53 -18.56 -14.32
N TYR A 104 16.63 -18.43 -13.55
CA TYR A 104 16.86 -19.11 -12.30
C TYR A 104 17.30 -18.11 -11.23
N PHE A 105 16.90 -18.36 -10.00
CA PHE A 105 17.32 -17.56 -8.84
C PHE A 105 17.31 -18.39 -7.58
N THR A 106 18.12 -18.02 -6.59
CA THR A 106 18.21 -18.71 -5.31
C THR A 106 17.64 -17.83 -4.20
N LEU A 107 16.74 -18.40 -3.40
CA LEU A 107 16.21 -17.78 -2.19
C LEU A 107 16.21 -18.82 -1.06
N ASP A 108 16.73 -18.44 0.13
CA ASP A 108 16.82 -19.29 1.30
C ASP A 108 17.46 -20.68 1.00
N GLY A 109 18.49 -20.69 0.14
CA GLY A 109 19.24 -21.89 -0.23
C GLY A 109 18.51 -22.84 -1.19
N ARG A 110 17.36 -22.42 -1.74
CA ARG A 110 16.61 -23.19 -2.75
C ARG A 110 16.66 -22.47 -4.09
N GLU A 111 16.86 -23.25 -5.16
CA GLU A 111 16.78 -22.73 -6.52
C GLU A 111 15.33 -22.79 -7.01
N PHE A 112 14.92 -21.71 -7.65
CA PHE A 112 13.63 -21.53 -8.35
C PHE A 112 13.92 -21.08 -9.77
N GLY A 113 13.02 -21.36 -10.70
CA GLY A 113 13.17 -20.88 -12.06
C GLY A 113 12.55 -21.82 -13.09
N GLY A 114 12.81 -21.52 -14.35
CA GLY A 114 12.34 -22.28 -15.50
C GLY A 114 12.26 -21.45 -16.76
N GLU A 115 11.63 -22.01 -17.78
CA GLU A 115 11.39 -21.36 -19.05
C GLU A 115 10.45 -20.15 -18.90
N MET A 116 10.76 -19.07 -19.58
CA MET A 116 9.92 -17.87 -19.66
C MET A 116 9.03 -17.91 -20.90
N SER A 117 7.73 -17.69 -20.72
CA SER A 117 6.77 -17.60 -21.81
C SER A 117 6.83 -16.26 -22.51
N TYR A 118 6.85 -16.22 -23.84
CA TYR A 118 6.86 -14.96 -24.59
C TYR A 118 5.44 -14.39 -24.76
N ASP A 119 5.22 -13.15 -24.32
CA ASP A 119 4.02 -12.36 -24.58
C ASP A 119 4.27 -11.46 -25.80
N SER A 120 3.76 -11.86 -26.95
CA SER A 120 3.95 -11.13 -28.22
C SER A 120 3.25 -9.76 -28.26
N VAL A 121 2.23 -9.53 -27.42
CA VAL A 121 1.52 -8.24 -27.34
C VAL A 121 2.37 -7.21 -26.62
N LYS A 122 3.04 -7.62 -25.55
CA LYS A 122 3.91 -6.76 -24.75
C LYS A 122 5.36 -6.78 -25.22
N ALA A 123 5.73 -7.71 -26.11
CA ALA A 123 7.10 -8.00 -26.50
C ALA A 123 8.01 -8.28 -25.30
N GLU A 124 7.53 -9.06 -24.32
CA GLU A 124 8.22 -9.40 -23.09
C GLU A 124 8.13 -10.89 -22.80
N TYR A 125 9.10 -11.41 -22.09
CA TYR A 125 9.08 -12.77 -21.53
C TYR A 125 8.58 -12.75 -20.10
N PHE A 126 7.81 -13.74 -19.72
CA PHE A 126 7.15 -13.86 -18.42
C PHE A 126 7.46 -15.19 -17.74
N PHE A 127 7.78 -15.11 -16.44
CA PHE A 127 7.87 -16.26 -15.54
C PHE A 127 7.14 -15.95 -14.23
N SER A 128 6.50 -16.96 -13.63
CA SER A 128 5.86 -16.79 -12.32
C SER A 128 5.94 -18.07 -11.50
N CYS A 129 6.16 -17.91 -10.19
CA CYS A 129 6.08 -19.01 -9.22
C CYS A 129 5.49 -18.51 -7.88
N THR A 130 4.94 -19.46 -7.09
CA THR A 130 4.40 -19.15 -5.75
C THR A 130 5.54 -19.01 -4.76
N LEU A 131 5.84 -17.75 -4.39
CA LEU A 131 6.91 -17.41 -3.46
C LEU A 131 6.70 -15.97 -2.97
N ASP A 132 7.05 -15.67 -1.73
CA ASP A 132 7.03 -14.32 -1.18
C ASP A 132 8.43 -13.69 -1.20
N ILE A 133 8.57 -12.62 -1.99
CA ILE A 133 9.79 -11.77 -2.05
C ILE A 133 9.51 -10.32 -1.60
N SER A 134 8.44 -10.11 -0.85
CA SER A 134 8.03 -8.77 -0.42
C SER A 134 9.10 -8.01 0.38
N LYS A 135 9.97 -8.74 1.07
CA LYS A 135 11.06 -8.21 1.92
C LYS A 135 12.46 -8.40 1.32
N VAL A 136 12.55 -8.95 0.10
CA VAL A 136 13.84 -9.19 -0.55
C VAL A 136 14.40 -7.87 -1.09
N GLU A 137 15.61 -7.53 -0.69
CA GLU A 137 16.31 -6.32 -1.15
C GLU A 137 17.11 -6.57 -2.42
N THR A 138 17.67 -7.78 -2.56
CA THR A 138 18.50 -8.16 -3.70
C THR A 138 18.20 -9.61 -4.05
N LEU A 139 17.98 -9.87 -5.33
CA LEU A 139 17.72 -11.19 -5.88
C LEU A 139 18.71 -11.47 -7.01
N PRO A 140 19.77 -12.25 -6.75
CA PRO A 140 20.66 -12.72 -7.80
C PRO A 140 19.93 -13.71 -8.71
N CYS A 141 19.93 -13.43 -10.00
CA CYS A 141 19.30 -14.26 -11.02
C CYS A 141 20.32 -14.69 -12.05
N ARG A 142 20.10 -15.85 -12.65
CA ARG A 142 20.84 -16.42 -13.76
C ARG A 142 19.89 -16.55 -14.95
N LEU A 143 20.22 -15.91 -16.06
CA LEU A 143 19.46 -15.96 -17.31
C LEU A 143 20.23 -16.82 -18.31
N GLU A 144 19.59 -17.85 -18.84
CA GLU A 144 20.14 -18.74 -19.86
C GLU A 144 19.38 -18.56 -21.19
N TYR A 145 20.12 -18.47 -22.30
CA TYR A 145 19.56 -18.34 -23.65
C TYR A 145 20.59 -18.70 -24.71
N GLY A 146 20.20 -19.39 -25.79
CA GLY A 146 21.05 -19.68 -26.93
C GLY A 146 22.40 -20.33 -26.58
N GLY A 147 22.50 -21.09 -25.49
CA GLY A 147 23.75 -21.65 -24.98
C GLY A 147 24.63 -20.68 -24.18
N ASN A 148 24.16 -19.46 -23.96
CA ASN A 148 24.83 -18.44 -23.13
C ASN A 148 24.19 -18.37 -21.75
N GLU A 149 24.95 -17.83 -20.79
CA GLU A 149 24.49 -17.56 -19.44
C GLU A 149 24.96 -16.16 -19.01
N ILE A 150 24.07 -15.40 -18.37
CA ILE A 150 24.41 -14.13 -17.76
C ILE A 150 23.86 -14.04 -16.34
N ALA A 151 24.60 -13.37 -15.46
CA ALA A 151 24.15 -13.03 -14.12
C ALA A 151 23.44 -11.68 -14.14
N LEU A 152 22.23 -11.64 -13.55
CA LEU A 152 21.46 -10.44 -13.33
C LEU A 152 21.25 -10.26 -11.82
N ASN A 153 21.55 -9.08 -11.29
CA ASN A 153 21.37 -8.80 -9.88
C ASN A 153 20.20 -7.81 -9.69
N ALA A 154 19.00 -8.35 -9.50
CA ALA A 154 17.80 -7.54 -9.33
C ALA A 154 17.75 -6.93 -7.92
N ARG A 155 17.66 -5.60 -7.85
CA ARG A 155 17.64 -4.86 -6.59
C ARG A 155 16.29 -4.19 -6.39
N SER A 156 15.81 -4.21 -5.14
CA SER A 156 14.58 -3.53 -4.76
C SER A 156 14.68 -2.03 -5.03
N ILE A 157 13.62 -1.47 -5.59
CA ILE A 157 13.46 -0.02 -5.78
C ILE A 157 12.99 0.67 -4.49
N ARG A 158 12.59 -0.11 -3.47
CA ARG A 158 12.20 0.45 -2.18
C ARG A 158 13.37 1.15 -1.53
N GLN A 159 13.08 2.28 -0.94
CA GLN A 159 14.01 3.07 -0.14
C GLN A 159 13.59 2.95 1.33
N GLU A 160 14.46 3.31 2.25
CA GLU A 160 14.21 3.22 3.70
C GLU A 160 12.89 3.89 4.13
N ASN A 161 12.55 5.01 3.49
CA ASN A 161 11.34 5.79 3.75
C ASN A 161 10.16 5.45 2.81
N THR A 162 10.21 4.34 2.05
CA THR A 162 9.09 3.91 1.22
C THR A 162 7.96 3.42 2.13
N LEU A 163 6.81 4.07 2.04
CA LEU A 163 5.62 3.75 2.82
C LEU A 163 5.11 2.33 2.53
N THR A 164 4.44 1.75 3.49
CA THR A 164 3.72 0.48 3.33
C THR A 164 2.38 0.71 2.62
N ALA A 165 1.76 -0.36 2.10
CA ALA A 165 0.44 -0.28 1.50
C ALA A 165 -0.61 0.30 2.47
N LYS A 166 -0.53 -0.04 3.76
CA LYS A 166 -1.43 0.50 4.79
C LYS A 166 -1.26 2.00 4.96
N GLU A 167 -0.04 2.50 5.05
CA GLU A 167 0.25 3.94 5.16
C GLU A 167 -0.20 4.69 3.92
N ILE A 168 -0.01 4.13 2.74
CA ILE A 168 -0.50 4.68 1.46
C ILE A 168 -2.04 4.77 1.46
N LEU A 169 -2.74 3.73 1.91
CA LEU A 169 -4.20 3.76 2.00
C LEU A 169 -4.69 4.78 3.02
N THR A 170 -4.02 4.90 4.17
CA THR A 170 -4.34 5.94 5.17
C THR A 170 -4.14 7.35 4.59
N ALA A 171 -3.05 7.59 3.87
CA ALA A 171 -2.79 8.86 3.21
C ALA A 171 -3.85 9.17 2.13
N LEU A 172 -4.21 8.17 1.32
CA LEU A 172 -5.25 8.32 0.30
C LEU A 172 -6.63 8.55 0.92
N GLN A 173 -6.99 7.83 1.98
CA GLN A 173 -8.24 8.03 2.72
C GLN A 173 -8.34 9.45 3.28
N THR A 174 -7.24 9.98 3.78
CA THR A 174 -7.20 11.36 4.27
C THR A 174 -7.41 12.38 3.14
N ALA A 175 -6.83 12.12 1.96
CA ALA A 175 -6.94 13.01 0.80
C ALA A 175 -8.28 12.91 0.07
N GLU A 176 -8.90 11.72 0.03
CA GLU A 176 -10.09 11.38 -0.76
C GLU A 176 -11.21 10.83 0.13
N GLY A 177 -11.38 11.39 1.34
CA GLY A 177 -12.33 10.91 2.36
C GLY A 177 -13.77 10.78 1.88
N GLU A 178 -14.22 11.67 1.00
CA GLU A 178 -15.59 11.61 0.42
C GLU A 178 -15.77 10.34 -0.44
N LEU A 179 -14.77 9.96 -1.25
CA LEU A 179 -14.82 8.73 -2.04
C LEU A 179 -14.97 7.51 -1.13
N PHE A 180 -14.10 7.37 -0.14
CA PHE A 180 -14.14 6.24 0.78
C PHE A 180 -15.44 6.20 1.59
N SER A 181 -15.91 7.35 2.06
CA SER A 181 -17.20 7.46 2.78
C SER A 181 -18.38 7.08 1.91
N SER A 182 -18.37 7.44 0.62
CA SER A 182 -19.46 7.10 -0.32
C SER A 182 -19.53 5.60 -0.63
N LEU A 183 -18.40 4.88 -0.48
CA LEU A 183 -18.30 3.44 -0.70
C LEU A 183 -18.39 2.62 0.60
N THR A 184 -18.53 3.27 1.76
CA THR A 184 -18.60 2.59 3.06
C THR A 184 -19.98 2.75 3.66
N ASP A 185 -20.61 1.65 4.03
CA ASP A 185 -21.90 1.62 4.71
C ASP A 185 -21.82 0.82 6.03
N LYS A 186 -22.99 0.56 6.66
CA LYS A 186 -23.07 -0.22 7.91
C LYS A 186 -22.62 -1.69 7.75
N TYR A 187 -22.50 -2.19 6.54
CA TYR A 187 -22.08 -3.56 6.24
C TYR A 187 -20.60 -3.65 5.88
N GLY A 188 -19.94 -2.53 5.64
CA GLY A 188 -18.53 -2.46 5.29
C GLY A 188 -18.25 -1.61 4.05
N PHE A 189 -17.08 -1.83 3.47
CA PHE A 189 -16.67 -1.15 2.24
C PHE A 189 -17.22 -1.89 1.02
N ALA A 190 -17.87 -1.14 0.14
CA ALA A 190 -18.59 -1.65 -1.04
C ALA A 190 -17.74 -1.51 -2.31
N GLY A 191 -16.45 -1.83 -2.23
CA GLY A 191 -15.53 -1.70 -3.36
C GLY A 191 -14.35 -2.63 -3.22
N GLU A 192 -13.44 -2.54 -4.16
CA GLU A 192 -12.17 -3.23 -4.17
C GLU A 192 -11.03 -2.24 -4.30
N ILE A 193 -9.87 -2.64 -3.81
CA ILE A 193 -8.68 -1.82 -3.86
C ILE A 193 -7.54 -2.65 -4.44
N TYR A 194 -6.83 -2.11 -5.42
CA TYR A 194 -5.52 -2.60 -5.77
C TYR A 194 -4.45 -1.55 -5.46
N VAL A 195 -3.32 -2.02 -4.94
CA VAL A 195 -2.18 -1.18 -4.55
C VAL A 195 -0.95 -1.72 -5.25
N ARG A 196 -0.35 -0.95 -6.14
CA ARG A 196 0.79 -1.39 -6.93
C ARG A 196 1.96 -0.43 -6.76
N LEU A 197 3.04 -0.90 -6.13
CA LEU A 197 4.31 -0.21 -6.22
C LEU A 197 4.80 -0.27 -7.67
N ILE A 198 5.16 0.88 -8.24
CA ILE A 198 5.67 1.04 -9.60
C ILE A 198 6.94 1.88 -9.57
N TYR A 199 7.72 1.82 -10.66
CA TYR A 199 8.96 2.55 -10.82
C TYR A 199 9.03 3.22 -12.20
N GLU A 200 9.14 4.55 -12.16
CA GLU A 200 9.40 5.41 -13.33
C GLU A 200 10.39 6.47 -12.87
N GLU A 201 11.69 6.16 -12.91
CA GLU A 201 12.78 6.95 -12.33
C GLU A 201 12.76 7.06 -10.79
N ASN A 202 11.58 7.12 -10.19
CA ASN A 202 11.33 7.11 -8.76
C ASN A 202 10.24 6.10 -8.41
N PRO A 203 10.17 5.64 -7.16
CA PRO A 203 9.09 4.79 -6.71
C PRO A 203 7.79 5.59 -6.50
N TYR A 204 6.68 5.04 -7.00
CA TYR A 204 5.32 5.54 -6.82
C TYR A 204 4.39 4.41 -6.44
N TYR A 205 3.25 4.75 -5.85
CA TYR A 205 2.14 3.82 -5.74
C TYR A 205 1.02 4.20 -6.72
N TYR A 206 0.60 3.22 -7.49
CA TYR A 206 -0.62 3.29 -8.27
C TYR A 206 -1.72 2.57 -7.49
N VAL A 207 -2.74 3.31 -7.07
CA VAL A 207 -3.87 2.79 -6.28
C VAL A 207 -5.14 2.95 -7.08
N GLY A 208 -5.89 1.86 -7.24
CA GLY A 208 -7.22 1.89 -7.83
C GLY A 208 -8.27 1.52 -6.79
N VAL A 209 -9.29 2.35 -6.69
CA VAL A 209 -10.50 2.10 -5.91
C VAL A 209 -11.63 1.84 -6.89
N ILE A 210 -12.14 0.60 -6.91
CA ILE A 210 -13.15 0.12 -7.86
C ILE A 210 -14.47 0.01 -7.12
N ASP A 211 -15.53 0.62 -7.62
CA ASP A 211 -16.87 0.47 -7.07
C ASP A 211 -17.59 -0.78 -7.62
N ARG A 212 -18.77 -1.09 -7.08
CA ARG A 212 -19.58 -2.25 -7.49
C ARG A 212 -20.06 -2.20 -8.95
N ASN A 213 -19.98 -1.03 -9.60
CA ASN A 213 -20.32 -0.85 -10.99
C ASN A 213 -19.11 -1.00 -11.93
N GLY A 214 -17.94 -1.28 -11.37
CA GLY A 214 -16.68 -1.40 -12.10
C GLY A 214 -16.04 -0.05 -12.44
N LYS A 215 -16.53 1.06 -11.89
CA LYS A 215 -15.94 2.38 -12.06
C LYS A 215 -14.64 2.46 -11.26
N VAL A 216 -13.56 2.82 -11.92
CA VAL A 216 -12.23 2.89 -11.33
C VAL A 216 -11.86 4.34 -11.03
N ASN A 217 -11.58 4.62 -9.76
CA ASN A 217 -10.90 5.83 -9.32
C ASN A 217 -9.43 5.49 -9.12
N ALA A 218 -8.58 5.94 -10.03
CA ALA A 218 -7.15 5.63 -10.03
C ALA A 218 -6.34 6.83 -9.53
N PHE A 219 -5.34 6.55 -8.70
CA PHE A 219 -4.48 7.54 -8.07
C PHE A 219 -3.02 7.17 -8.24
N LEU A 220 -2.20 8.17 -8.52
CA LEU A 220 -0.75 8.06 -8.43
C LEU A 220 -0.29 8.80 -7.17
N LEU A 221 0.43 8.10 -6.30
CA LEU A 221 0.94 8.67 -5.05
C LEU A 221 2.47 8.59 -5.01
N ASN A 222 3.09 9.59 -4.42
CA ASN A 222 4.50 9.54 -4.08
C ASN A 222 4.71 8.46 -3.01
N ALA A 223 5.63 7.51 -3.27
CA ALA A 223 5.80 6.34 -2.41
C ALA A 223 6.43 6.66 -1.04
N GLN A 224 7.04 7.83 -0.85
CA GLN A 224 7.69 8.23 0.39
C GLN A 224 6.80 9.12 1.27
N THR A 225 5.93 9.92 0.64
CA THR A 225 5.14 10.92 1.35
C THR A 225 3.65 10.62 1.38
N GLY A 226 3.17 9.68 0.55
CA GLY A 226 1.75 9.40 0.38
C GLY A 226 0.97 10.51 -0.33
N LYS A 227 1.64 11.57 -0.81
CA LYS A 227 0.98 12.69 -1.50
C LYS A 227 0.40 12.21 -2.82
N VAL A 228 -0.89 12.51 -3.05
CA VAL A 228 -1.55 12.28 -4.35
C VAL A 228 -0.97 13.24 -5.38
N LEU A 229 -0.44 12.69 -6.46
CA LEU A 229 0.19 13.43 -7.57
C LEU A 229 -0.74 13.56 -8.77
N ALA A 230 -1.54 12.54 -9.03
CA ALA A 230 -2.50 12.52 -10.11
C ALA A 230 -3.71 11.65 -9.75
N LYS A 231 -4.87 11.99 -10.36
CA LYS A 231 -6.13 11.27 -10.23
C LYS A 231 -6.77 11.10 -11.60
N ARG A 232 -7.33 9.93 -11.85
CA ARG A 232 -8.13 9.62 -13.04
C ARG A 232 -9.37 8.85 -12.62
N VAL A 233 -10.50 9.17 -13.23
CA VAL A 233 -11.77 8.42 -13.10
C VAL A 233 -12.13 7.85 -14.46
N SER A 234 -12.39 6.55 -14.53
CA SER A 234 -12.76 5.82 -15.76
C SER A 234 -13.97 4.93 -15.53
#